data_713d5307e5cf498cfab835b9e83a3bd5
#
_entry.id   713d5307e5cf498cfab835b9e83a3bd5
#
_cell.length_a   1.000
_cell.length_b   1.000
_cell.length_c   1.000
_cell.angle_alpha   90.00
_cell.angle_beta   90.00
_cell.angle_gamma   90.00
#
_symmetry.space_group_name_H-M   'P 1'
#
loop_
_entity.id
_entity.type
_entity.pdbx_description
1 polymer ?
#
loop_
_entity_poly.entity_id
_entity_poly.type
_entity_poly.pdbx_seq_one_letter_code
_entity_poly.pdbx_strand_id
1 'polypeptide(L)'
;EYTAFKTYCQLYPHSATLLVDTYNVLKSGVPNAIKAFKDILLPQGITNCAIRLDSGDLTYLSRKARKMLDAAGLTECKIVASNSLDEYIIQDLLLQGAKIDVFGVGERMITARSEPVFGGVYKLAAVEDGDGKIIPKIKVSENLDKITIPHFKKTYRIFDNATGKAEADYITVWDLSLIHISEPT
;
A
#
# COMPACT_ATOMS: atom_id res chain seq x y z
N GLU A 1 -22.08 21.80 9.16
CA GLU A 1 -21.57 20.41 9.08
C GLU A 1 -22.72 19.40 8.95
N TYR A 2 -23.68 19.37 9.93
CA TYR A 2 -24.80 18.43 9.87
C TYR A 2 -25.60 18.48 8.55
N THR A 3 -25.92 19.66 8.04
CA THR A 3 -26.66 19.82 6.77
C THR A 3 -25.90 19.16 5.61
N ALA A 4 -24.58 19.34 5.53
CA ALA A 4 -23.74 18.70 4.51
C ALA A 4 -23.76 17.18 4.66
N PHE A 5 -23.61 16.66 5.87
CA PHE A 5 -23.66 15.22 6.14
C PHE A 5 -25.02 14.61 5.80
N LYS A 6 -26.10 15.31 6.16
CA LYS A 6 -27.47 14.91 5.80
C LYS A 6 -27.64 14.80 4.28
N THR A 7 -27.25 15.85 3.54
CA THR A 7 -27.34 15.86 2.09
C THR A 7 -26.49 14.74 1.46
N TYR A 8 -25.27 14.51 1.98
CA TYR A 8 -24.42 13.44 1.49
C TYR A 8 -25.03 12.05 1.71
N CYS A 9 -25.59 11.77 2.87
CA CYS A 9 -26.30 10.54 3.15
C CYS A 9 -27.53 10.33 2.28
N GLN A 10 -28.23 11.41 1.90
CA GLN A 10 -29.37 11.33 0.97
C GLN A 10 -28.96 10.99 -0.46
N LEU A 11 -27.84 11.55 -0.92
CA LEU A 11 -27.33 11.33 -2.27
C LEU A 11 -26.61 9.98 -2.43
N TYR A 12 -25.90 9.54 -1.40
CA TYR A 12 -25.03 8.34 -1.42
C TYR A 12 -25.34 7.40 -0.25
N PRO A 13 -26.57 6.91 -0.10
CA PRO A 13 -26.97 6.18 1.10
C PRO A 13 -26.21 4.86 1.31
N HIS A 14 -25.83 4.17 0.23
CA HIS A 14 -25.14 2.88 0.31
C HIS A 14 -23.61 2.97 0.40
N SER A 15 -23.04 4.18 0.32
CA SER A 15 -21.59 4.41 0.36
C SER A 15 -21.21 5.61 1.23
N ALA A 16 -22.06 5.97 2.18
CA ALA A 16 -21.87 7.15 3.01
C ALA A 16 -20.64 7.01 3.92
N THR A 17 -19.59 7.76 3.61
CA THR A 17 -18.40 7.95 4.45
C THR A 17 -18.22 9.42 4.74
N LEU A 18 -18.39 9.83 6.00
CA LEU A 18 -18.40 11.22 6.43
C LEU A 18 -17.05 11.63 7.03
N LEU A 19 -16.41 12.65 6.46
CA LEU A 19 -15.18 13.25 6.99
C LEU A 19 -15.51 14.11 8.21
N VAL A 20 -15.04 13.71 9.40
CA VAL A 20 -15.51 14.25 10.67
C VAL A 20 -14.54 15.19 11.37
N ASP A 21 -13.39 15.46 10.76
CA ASP A 21 -12.32 16.25 11.35
C ASP A 21 -12.17 17.67 10.78
N THR A 22 -13.15 18.13 10.00
CA THR A 22 -13.14 19.49 9.43
C THR A 22 -13.07 20.58 10.51
N TYR A 23 -13.79 20.40 11.63
CA TYR A 23 -13.82 21.37 12.75
C TYR A 23 -13.34 20.75 14.05
N ASN A 24 -14.13 19.88 14.65
CA ASN A 24 -13.79 19.18 15.88
C ASN A 24 -14.41 17.80 15.88
N VAL A 25 -13.54 16.78 15.84
CA VAL A 25 -13.95 15.37 15.71
C VAL A 25 -14.98 14.97 16.77
N LEU A 26 -14.67 15.21 18.05
CA LEU A 26 -15.45 14.68 19.16
C LEU A 26 -16.63 15.55 19.57
N LYS A 27 -16.53 16.88 19.37
CA LYS A 27 -17.59 17.83 19.78
C LYS A 27 -18.58 18.14 18.68
N SER A 28 -18.20 17.94 17.41
CA SER A 28 -19.00 18.32 16.24
C SER A 28 -19.09 17.19 15.23
N GLY A 29 -17.97 16.75 14.66
CA GLY A 29 -17.95 15.82 13.52
C GLY A 29 -18.66 14.49 13.81
N VAL A 30 -18.22 13.73 14.79
CA VAL A 30 -18.82 12.43 15.15
C VAL A 30 -20.27 12.60 15.62
N PRO A 31 -20.64 13.55 16.49
CA PRO A 31 -22.03 13.79 16.85
C PRO A 31 -22.94 14.09 15.65
N ASN A 32 -22.51 14.95 14.73
CA ASN A 32 -23.28 15.27 13.53
C ASN A 32 -23.37 14.10 12.55
N ALA A 33 -22.31 13.29 12.43
CA ALA A 33 -22.35 12.06 11.63
C ALA A 33 -23.35 11.05 12.20
N ILE A 34 -23.30 10.79 13.51
CA ILE A 34 -24.26 9.93 14.20
C ILE A 34 -25.70 10.40 13.95
N LYS A 35 -25.93 11.70 14.08
CA LYS A 35 -27.25 12.28 13.83
C LYS A 35 -27.69 12.08 12.39
N ALA A 36 -26.82 12.35 11.40
CA ALA A 36 -27.14 12.16 9.98
C ALA A 36 -27.43 10.69 9.65
N PHE A 37 -26.67 9.74 10.17
CA PHE A 37 -26.93 8.32 9.97
C PHE A 37 -28.28 7.88 10.56
N LYS A 38 -28.59 8.34 11.77
CA LYS A 38 -29.87 8.03 12.42
C LYS A 38 -31.06 8.66 11.72
N ASP A 39 -30.92 9.89 11.24
CA ASP A 39 -32.01 10.60 10.59
C ASP A 39 -32.27 10.14 9.16
N ILE A 40 -31.24 9.64 8.45
CA ILE A 40 -31.34 9.38 7.02
C ILE A 40 -31.17 7.90 6.66
N LEU A 41 -30.14 7.20 7.18
CA LEU A 41 -29.79 5.84 6.76
C LEU A 41 -30.58 4.78 7.52
N LEU A 42 -30.61 4.86 8.85
CA LEU A 42 -31.30 3.83 9.67
C LEU A 42 -32.80 3.69 9.36
N PRO A 43 -33.58 4.78 9.08
CA PRO A 43 -34.97 4.64 8.69
C PRO A 43 -35.19 3.89 7.36
N GLN A 44 -34.13 3.80 6.53
CA GLN A 44 -34.13 3.05 5.27
C GLN A 44 -33.58 1.62 5.42
N GLY A 45 -33.27 1.19 6.65
CA GLY A 45 -32.64 -0.12 6.91
C GLY A 45 -31.17 -0.21 6.49
N ILE A 46 -30.51 0.93 6.24
CA ILE A 46 -29.13 0.98 5.79
C ILE A 46 -28.21 1.14 7.00
N THR A 47 -27.39 0.13 7.27
CA THR A 47 -26.41 0.10 8.37
C THR A 47 -24.96 0.27 7.88
N ASN A 48 -24.71 0.09 6.57
CA ASN A 48 -23.38 0.26 5.98
C ASN A 48 -23.05 1.75 5.85
N CYS A 49 -22.38 2.28 6.87
CA CYS A 49 -21.91 3.66 6.91
C CYS A 49 -20.50 3.71 7.48
N ALA A 50 -19.81 4.83 7.27
CA ALA A 50 -18.47 5.04 7.78
C ALA A 50 -18.23 6.51 8.17
N ILE A 51 -17.29 6.71 9.10
CA ILE A 51 -16.66 7.99 9.33
C ILE A 51 -15.20 7.95 8.88
N ARG A 52 -14.64 9.08 8.48
CA ARG A 52 -13.24 9.22 8.10
C ARG A 52 -12.52 10.21 8.99
N LEU A 53 -11.36 9.81 9.48
CA LEU A 53 -10.40 10.60 10.24
C LEU A 53 -9.16 10.81 9.38
N ASP A 54 -8.80 12.05 9.11
CA ASP A 54 -7.68 12.43 8.25
C ASP A 54 -6.63 13.30 8.97
N SER A 55 -6.85 13.62 10.25
CA SER A 55 -5.96 14.48 11.03
C SER A 55 -5.99 14.18 12.53
N GLY A 56 -5.00 14.73 13.25
CA GLY A 56 -4.87 14.59 14.70
C GLY A 56 -4.31 13.23 15.15
N ASP A 57 -4.44 12.93 16.42
CA ASP A 57 -4.05 11.64 17.00
C ASP A 57 -5.08 10.56 16.62
N LEU A 58 -4.78 9.81 15.56
CA LEU A 58 -5.68 8.79 15.03
C LEU A 58 -5.98 7.67 16.04
N THR A 59 -5.01 7.30 16.89
CA THR A 59 -5.23 6.29 17.93
C THR A 59 -6.24 6.76 18.96
N TYR A 60 -6.03 7.95 19.49
CA TYR A 60 -6.94 8.53 20.48
C TYR A 60 -8.32 8.78 19.89
N LEU A 61 -8.37 9.44 18.73
CA LEU A 61 -9.63 9.84 18.09
C LEU A 61 -10.47 8.62 17.66
N SER A 62 -9.86 7.60 17.06
CA SER A 62 -10.58 6.40 16.65
C SER A 62 -11.18 5.64 17.84
N ARG A 63 -10.43 5.54 18.94
CA ARG A 63 -10.94 4.92 20.19
C ARG A 63 -12.11 5.68 20.80
N LYS A 64 -12.07 7.02 20.77
CA LYS A 64 -13.17 7.84 21.26
C LYS A 64 -14.38 7.80 20.33
N ALA A 65 -14.14 7.93 19.01
CA ALA A 65 -15.18 7.84 18.00
C ALA A 65 -15.91 6.48 18.07
N ARG A 66 -15.16 5.36 18.19
CA ARG A 66 -15.76 4.02 18.32
C ARG A 66 -16.69 3.94 19.53
N LYS A 67 -16.27 4.45 20.70
CA LYS A 67 -17.14 4.50 21.90
C LYS A 67 -18.42 5.31 21.67
N MET A 68 -18.32 6.42 20.95
CA MET A 68 -19.49 7.26 20.65
C MET A 68 -20.45 6.58 19.68
N LEU A 69 -19.92 5.93 18.64
CA LEU A 69 -20.70 5.19 17.68
C LEU A 69 -21.42 4.00 18.33
N ASP A 70 -20.71 3.23 19.17
CA ASP A 70 -21.27 2.10 19.91
C ASP A 70 -22.39 2.53 20.87
N ALA A 71 -22.15 3.60 21.63
CA ALA A 71 -23.16 4.17 22.52
C ALA A 71 -24.40 4.69 21.78
N ALA A 72 -24.23 5.05 20.50
CA ALA A 72 -25.33 5.47 19.64
C ALA A 72 -26.06 4.29 18.96
N GLY A 73 -25.59 3.05 19.14
CA GLY A 73 -26.13 1.84 18.49
C GLY A 73 -25.62 1.62 17.06
N LEU A 74 -24.54 2.31 16.65
CA LEU A 74 -23.93 2.21 15.32
C LEU A 74 -22.68 1.31 15.36
N THR A 75 -22.83 0.09 15.86
CA THR A 75 -21.72 -0.87 16.06
C THR A 75 -21.08 -1.30 14.75
N GLU A 76 -21.84 -1.35 13.65
CA GLU A 76 -21.37 -1.72 12.33
C GLU A 76 -20.73 -0.57 11.53
N CYS A 77 -20.85 0.67 12.03
CA CYS A 77 -20.27 1.84 11.38
C CYS A 77 -18.74 1.72 11.35
N LYS A 78 -18.14 1.79 10.17
CA LYS A 78 -16.70 1.68 9.97
C LYS A 78 -15.97 2.97 10.29
N ILE A 79 -14.73 2.85 10.75
CA ILE A 79 -13.82 3.98 10.95
C ILE A 79 -12.70 3.86 9.92
N VAL A 80 -12.64 4.84 9.02
CA VAL A 80 -11.61 4.99 8.00
C VAL A 80 -10.56 5.97 8.50
N ALA A 81 -9.29 5.62 8.39
CA ALA A 81 -8.19 6.55 8.63
C ALA A 81 -7.40 6.81 7.35
N SER A 82 -6.92 8.02 7.19
CA SER A 82 -6.07 8.46 6.09
C SER A 82 -5.09 9.52 6.59
N ASN A 83 -4.33 10.13 5.68
CA ASN A 83 -3.28 11.10 5.92
C ASN A 83 -1.89 10.48 6.10
N SER A 84 -1.12 10.52 5.02
CA SER A 84 0.30 10.15 4.96
C SER A 84 0.64 8.80 5.62
N LEU A 85 -0.25 7.83 5.46
CA LEU A 85 -0.09 6.49 6.03
C LEU A 85 0.89 5.68 5.20
N ASP A 86 1.67 4.86 5.92
CA ASP A 86 2.50 3.79 5.38
C ASP A 86 2.42 2.56 6.30
N GLU A 87 3.13 1.49 5.93
CA GLU A 87 3.14 0.23 6.67
C GLU A 87 3.60 0.39 8.13
N TYR A 88 4.55 1.26 8.39
CA TYR A 88 5.09 1.50 9.74
C TYR A 88 4.09 2.24 10.61
N ILE A 89 3.50 3.31 10.09
CA ILE A 89 2.48 4.07 10.81
C ILE A 89 1.25 3.21 11.07
N ILE A 90 0.81 2.40 10.12
CA ILE A 90 -0.32 1.47 10.30
C ILE A 90 0.02 0.47 11.41
N GLN A 91 1.20 -0.11 11.40
CA GLN A 91 1.66 -1.03 12.44
C GLN A 91 1.61 -0.36 13.83
N ASP A 92 2.15 0.86 13.95
CA ASP A 92 2.17 1.61 15.20
C ASP A 92 0.75 1.93 15.70
N LEU A 93 -0.14 2.37 14.83
CA LEU A 93 -1.54 2.62 15.17
C LEU A 93 -2.22 1.37 15.72
N LEU A 94 -2.01 0.21 15.08
CA LEU A 94 -2.58 -1.05 15.52
C LEU A 94 -2.01 -1.51 16.87
N LEU A 95 -0.69 -1.40 17.07
CA LEU A 95 -0.01 -1.72 18.33
C LEU A 95 -0.51 -0.84 19.49
N GLN A 96 -0.81 0.43 19.22
CA GLN A 96 -1.39 1.36 20.20
C GLN A 96 -2.89 1.13 20.45
N GLY A 97 -3.50 0.17 19.76
CA GLY A 97 -4.89 -0.21 19.92
C GLY A 97 -5.90 0.74 19.29
N ALA A 98 -5.51 1.40 18.18
CA ALA A 98 -6.44 2.19 17.37
C ALA A 98 -7.65 1.33 16.93
N LYS A 99 -8.82 1.95 16.82
CA LYS A 99 -10.06 1.31 16.39
C LYS A 99 -10.38 1.76 14.97
N ILE A 100 -9.59 1.26 14.02
CA ILE A 100 -9.66 1.62 12.61
C ILE A 100 -9.97 0.35 11.81
N ASP A 101 -10.95 0.42 10.94
CA ASP A 101 -11.39 -0.70 10.09
C ASP A 101 -10.79 -0.65 8.68
N VAL A 102 -10.50 0.56 8.20
CA VAL A 102 -10.01 0.78 6.82
C VAL A 102 -8.91 1.85 6.81
N PHE A 103 -7.85 1.61 6.06
CA PHE A 103 -6.76 2.55 5.88
C PHE A 103 -6.71 3.07 4.45
N GLY A 104 -6.75 4.40 4.29
CA GLY A 104 -6.55 5.08 3.01
C GLY A 104 -5.08 5.42 2.81
N VAL A 105 -4.35 4.57 2.10
CA VAL A 105 -2.93 4.78 1.79
C VAL A 105 -2.81 5.34 0.38
N GLY A 106 -2.12 6.47 0.23
CA GLY A 106 -2.02 7.16 -1.05
C GLY A 106 -0.61 7.71 -1.29
N GLU A 107 -0.35 8.95 -0.85
CA GLU A 107 0.86 9.70 -1.16
C GLU A 107 2.15 8.91 -0.95
N ARG A 108 2.33 8.30 0.21
CA ARG A 108 3.58 7.58 0.53
C ARG A 108 3.78 6.34 -0.33
N MET A 109 2.70 5.69 -0.74
CA MET A 109 2.75 4.53 -1.62
C MET A 109 3.07 4.93 -3.06
N ILE A 110 2.35 5.91 -3.63
CA ILE A 110 2.54 6.30 -5.04
C ILE A 110 3.86 7.04 -5.29
N THR A 111 4.42 7.69 -4.27
CA THR A 111 5.74 8.34 -4.36
C THR A 111 6.89 7.40 -4.01
N ALA A 112 6.61 6.16 -3.60
CA ALA A 112 7.61 5.22 -3.08
C ALA A 112 8.53 5.89 -2.05
N ARG A 113 7.96 6.56 -1.04
CA ARG A 113 8.64 7.53 -0.18
C ARG A 113 9.93 7.01 0.45
N SER A 114 10.00 5.73 0.81
CA SER A 114 11.20 5.10 1.37
C SER A 114 12.33 5.01 0.34
N GLU A 115 11.98 4.78 -0.94
CA GLU A 115 12.92 4.66 -2.06
C GLU A 115 12.36 5.31 -3.33
N PRO A 116 12.32 6.66 -3.40
CA PRO A 116 11.63 7.37 -4.48
C PRO A 116 12.38 7.35 -5.81
N VAL A 117 13.63 6.88 -5.81
CA VAL A 117 14.49 6.85 -7.00
C VAL A 117 14.85 5.42 -7.35
N PHE A 118 14.48 5.01 -8.56
CA PHE A 118 14.97 3.76 -9.14
C PHE A 118 16.41 3.98 -9.62
N GLY A 119 17.39 3.56 -8.83
CA GLY A 119 18.80 3.68 -9.14
C GLY A 119 19.17 2.82 -10.36
N GLY A 120 19.54 3.46 -11.45
CA GLY A 120 20.03 2.79 -12.65
C GLY A 120 21.55 2.87 -12.75
N VAL A 121 22.20 1.76 -13.11
CA VAL A 121 23.64 1.71 -13.37
C VAL A 121 23.88 1.04 -14.72
N TYR A 122 24.67 1.69 -15.56
CA TYR A 122 25.10 1.14 -16.84
C TYR A 122 26.57 0.76 -16.79
N LYS A 123 26.90 -0.46 -17.18
CA LYS A 123 28.27 -0.96 -17.24
C LYS A 123 28.46 -1.81 -18.48
N LEU A 124 29.60 -1.63 -19.16
CA LEU A 124 29.97 -2.47 -20.30
C LEU A 124 30.24 -3.90 -19.83
N ALA A 125 29.54 -4.89 -20.39
CA ALA A 125 29.67 -6.30 -20.05
C ALA A 125 30.24 -7.14 -21.21
N ALA A 126 30.11 -6.68 -22.47
CA ALA A 126 30.69 -7.31 -23.63
C ALA A 126 30.79 -6.29 -24.78
N VAL A 127 31.61 -6.61 -25.77
CA VAL A 127 31.64 -5.96 -27.09
C VAL A 127 31.57 -7.02 -28.15
N GLU A 128 31.07 -6.66 -29.33
CA GLU A 128 31.12 -7.50 -30.53
C GLU A 128 32.30 -7.05 -31.39
N ASP A 129 33.10 -7.96 -31.87
CA ASP A 129 34.19 -7.68 -32.81
C ASP A 129 33.68 -7.60 -34.25
N GLY A 130 34.60 -7.31 -35.19
CA GLY A 130 34.25 -7.19 -36.62
C GLY A 130 33.73 -8.46 -37.28
N ASP A 131 33.92 -9.61 -36.65
CA ASP A 131 33.48 -10.94 -37.13
C ASP A 131 32.19 -11.41 -36.41
N GLY A 132 31.58 -10.57 -35.58
CA GLY A 132 30.36 -10.89 -34.83
C GLY A 132 30.59 -11.71 -33.57
N LYS A 133 31.84 -11.86 -33.13
CA LYS A 133 32.17 -12.62 -31.92
C LYS A 133 32.02 -11.75 -30.67
N ILE A 134 31.30 -12.26 -29.67
CA ILE A 134 31.15 -11.60 -28.39
C ILE A 134 32.40 -11.74 -27.53
N ILE A 135 33.00 -10.61 -27.19
CA ILE A 135 34.18 -10.52 -26.32
C ILE A 135 33.73 -10.01 -24.97
N PRO A 136 33.77 -10.83 -23.89
CA PRO A 136 33.36 -10.43 -22.58
C PRO A 136 34.25 -9.30 -22.03
N LYS A 137 33.63 -8.37 -21.32
CA LYS A 137 34.30 -7.23 -20.65
C LYS A 137 33.86 -7.19 -19.21
N ILE A 138 34.79 -6.76 -18.36
CA ILE A 138 34.55 -6.62 -16.92
C ILE A 138 35.06 -5.26 -16.46
N LYS A 139 34.30 -4.63 -15.57
CA LYS A 139 34.81 -3.46 -14.87
C LYS A 139 35.76 -3.91 -13.76
N VAL A 140 37.03 -3.56 -13.89
CA VAL A 140 38.01 -3.76 -12.80
C VAL A 140 37.75 -2.71 -11.70
N SER A 141 37.58 -3.13 -10.46
CA SER A 141 37.33 -2.26 -9.31
C SER A 141 37.82 -2.94 -8.04
N GLU A 142 38.34 -2.17 -7.10
CA GLU A 142 38.65 -2.65 -5.75
C GLU A 142 37.40 -2.98 -4.95
N ASN A 143 36.28 -2.34 -5.25
CA ASN A 143 34.97 -2.69 -4.66
C ASN A 143 34.33 -3.81 -5.47
N LEU A 144 34.17 -4.98 -4.84
CA LEU A 144 33.59 -6.18 -5.44
C LEU A 144 32.16 -5.96 -5.95
N ASP A 145 31.36 -5.14 -5.26
CA ASP A 145 29.99 -4.81 -5.67
C ASP A 145 29.92 -4.03 -7.00
N LYS A 146 31.04 -3.47 -7.43
CA LYS A 146 31.14 -2.75 -8.71
C LYS A 146 31.62 -3.61 -9.86
N ILE A 147 32.05 -4.84 -9.59
CA ILE A 147 32.48 -5.78 -10.64
C ILE A 147 31.25 -6.30 -11.36
N THR A 148 31.25 -6.19 -12.70
CA THR A 148 30.16 -6.70 -13.52
C THR A 148 30.30 -8.20 -13.76
N ILE A 149 29.20 -8.91 -13.88
CA ILE A 149 29.18 -10.24 -14.48
C ILE A 149 29.33 -10.04 -15.99
N PRO A 150 30.44 -10.53 -16.62
CA PRO A 150 30.75 -10.28 -18.04
C PRO A 150 29.81 -11.07 -18.97
N HIS A 151 29.95 -10.78 -20.25
CA HIS A 151 29.27 -11.45 -21.38
C HIS A 151 27.88 -10.88 -21.69
N PHE A 152 27.36 -11.25 -22.86
CA PHE A 152 25.98 -11.01 -23.26
C PHE A 152 25.08 -12.08 -22.59
N LYS A 153 24.09 -11.65 -21.79
CA LYS A 153 23.37 -12.54 -20.85
C LYS A 153 21.86 -12.42 -20.98
N LYS A 154 21.17 -13.44 -20.51
CA LYS A 154 19.73 -13.45 -20.27
C LYS A 154 19.43 -13.94 -18.86
N THR A 155 18.32 -13.46 -18.29
CA THR A 155 17.86 -13.83 -16.97
C THR A 155 16.57 -14.61 -17.06
N TYR A 156 16.48 -15.68 -16.28
CA TYR A 156 15.28 -16.49 -16.12
C TYR A 156 14.83 -16.41 -14.67
N ARG A 157 13.53 -16.27 -14.46
CA ARG A 157 12.93 -16.40 -13.14
C ARG A 157 12.31 -17.78 -13.02
N ILE A 158 12.72 -18.53 -12.01
CA ILE A 158 12.23 -19.87 -11.71
C ILE A 158 11.08 -19.74 -10.71
N PHE A 159 9.99 -20.44 -11.01
CA PHE A 159 8.81 -20.46 -10.17
C PHE A 159 8.57 -21.90 -9.70
N ASP A 160 8.17 -22.05 -8.44
CA ASP A 160 7.60 -23.30 -7.93
C ASP A 160 6.27 -23.59 -8.62
N ASN A 161 6.12 -24.75 -9.23
CA ASN A 161 4.92 -25.11 -9.98
C ASN A 161 3.68 -25.35 -9.11
N ALA A 162 3.87 -25.69 -7.83
CA ALA A 162 2.76 -25.98 -6.93
C ALA A 162 2.20 -24.70 -6.31
N THR A 163 3.07 -23.75 -5.97
CA THR A 163 2.70 -22.51 -5.27
C THR A 163 2.61 -21.28 -6.18
N GLY A 164 3.19 -21.32 -7.36
CA GLY A 164 3.30 -20.19 -8.28
C GLY A 164 4.23 -19.08 -7.79
N LYS A 165 5.00 -19.31 -6.73
CA LYS A 165 5.93 -18.33 -6.17
C LYS A 165 7.27 -18.37 -6.87
N ALA A 166 7.90 -17.19 -7.02
CA ALA A 166 9.27 -17.09 -7.52
C ALA A 166 10.25 -17.61 -6.46
N GLU A 167 11.14 -18.53 -6.84
CA GLU A 167 12.12 -19.14 -5.95
C GLU A 167 13.55 -18.64 -6.21
N ALA A 168 13.91 -18.41 -7.48
CA ALA A 168 15.25 -17.98 -7.84
C ALA A 168 15.28 -17.22 -9.17
N ASP A 169 16.30 -16.39 -9.34
CA ASP A 169 16.68 -15.82 -10.63
C ASP A 169 17.99 -16.48 -11.09
N TYR A 170 18.01 -16.96 -12.33
CA TYR A 170 19.16 -17.63 -12.93
C TYR A 170 19.67 -16.83 -14.14
N ILE A 171 20.97 -16.50 -14.12
CA ILE A 171 21.62 -15.73 -15.19
C ILE A 171 22.49 -16.65 -16.02
N THR A 172 22.26 -16.68 -17.32
CA THR A 172 23.06 -17.46 -18.29
C THR A 172 23.69 -16.56 -19.35
N VAL A 173 24.72 -17.04 -20.05
CA VAL A 173 25.11 -16.46 -21.32
C VAL A 173 23.99 -16.65 -22.32
N TRP A 174 23.90 -15.74 -23.31
CA TRP A 174 22.76 -15.68 -24.23
C TRP A 174 22.52 -16.99 -25.00
N ASP A 175 23.59 -17.66 -25.44
CA ASP A 175 23.54 -18.85 -26.30
C ASP A 175 23.29 -20.13 -25.49
N LEU A 176 23.41 -20.09 -24.15
CA LEU A 176 23.21 -21.26 -23.32
C LEU A 176 21.72 -21.59 -23.19
N SER A 177 21.33 -22.83 -23.45
CA SER A 177 19.99 -23.33 -23.18
C SER A 177 19.89 -23.89 -21.77
N LEU A 178 18.76 -23.63 -21.08
CA LEU A 178 18.48 -24.16 -19.73
C LEU A 178 18.41 -25.68 -19.67
N ILE A 179 18.16 -26.35 -20.80
CA ILE A 179 18.09 -27.82 -20.84
C ILE A 179 19.47 -28.51 -20.57
N HIS A 180 20.55 -27.75 -20.54
CA HIS A 180 21.88 -28.23 -20.19
C HIS A 180 22.24 -28.00 -18.70
N ILE A 181 21.32 -27.50 -17.90
CA ILE A 181 21.49 -27.40 -16.45
C ILE A 181 21.13 -28.78 -15.92
N SER A 182 22.15 -29.61 -15.63
CA SER A 182 21.95 -30.86 -14.89
C SER A 182 21.40 -30.54 -13.51
N GLU A 183 20.42 -31.32 -13.05
CA GLU A 183 19.94 -31.25 -11.68
C GLU A 183 21.14 -31.39 -10.71
N PRO A 184 21.18 -30.61 -9.61
CA PRO A 184 22.20 -30.81 -8.61
C PRO A 184 22.06 -32.23 -8.03
N THR A 185 23.12 -33.02 -8.19
CA THR A 185 23.25 -34.35 -7.57
C THR A 185 23.38 -34.23 -6.07
#